data_1cc0c8ea84cdd7d3c360e6a2332ef84f
#
_entry.id   1cc0c8ea84cdd7d3c360e6a2332ef84f
#
_cell.length_a   1.000
_cell.length_b   1.000
_cell.length_c   1.000
_cell.angle_alpha   90.00
_cell.angle_beta   90.00
_cell.angle_gamma   90.00
#
_symmetry.space_group_name_H-M   'P 1'
#
loop_
_entity.id
_entity.type
_entity.pdbx_description
1 polymer ?
#
loop_
_entity_poly.entity_id
_entity_poly.type
_entity_poly.pdbx_seq_one_letter_code
_entity_poly.pdbx_strand_id
1 'polypeptide(L)'
;MEAIPALPPWLVALAQSPLLVAAGLAILCAFVGTLVARGLPRIGRVLRLGGNLALVAVLGLTALQVARLGNPSLELALPGLGLPTQSVTGGETRVALSPDGHYWIEALVNGQPHRFLVDTGATLTALSEEYAAASGIEPTAGRMPIRLRTANGAMPAQLGSIETLSFGNVIARDLDVVIAPGLDGINVLGMNFLSRLKGWRVEEGELVLVPHHPQGEEA
;
A
#
# COMPACT_ATOMS: atom_id res chain seq x y z
N MET A 1 31.24 2.60 -35.70
CA MET A 1 30.71 2.71 -34.33
C MET A 1 29.58 1.71 -34.21
N GLU A 2 29.89 0.51 -33.73
CA GLU A 2 28.86 -0.52 -33.47
C GLU A 2 28.04 -0.06 -32.29
N ALA A 3 26.70 -0.02 -32.46
CA ALA A 3 25.77 0.28 -31.39
C ALA A 3 25.83 -0.83 -30.33
N ILE A 4 26.13 -0.50 -29.10
CA ILE A 4 26.05 -1.41 -27.95
C ILE A 4 24.63 -1.95 -27.91
N PRO A 5 24.44 -3.29 -27.96
CA PRO A 5 23.09 -3.86 -27.93
C PRO A 5 22.37 -3.45 -26.65
N ALA A 6 21.16 -2.91 -26.79
CA ALA A 6 20.33 -2.53 -25.66
C ALA A 6 20.10 -3.75 -24.75
N LEU A 7 20.29 -3.58 -23.45
CA LEU A 7 20.07 -4.64 -22.47
C LEU A 7 18.63 -5.16 -22.58
N PRO A 8 18.41 -6.47 -22.52
CA PRO A 8 17.07 -7.04 -22.59
C PRO A 8 16.20 -6.52 -21.42
N PRO A 9 14.89 -6.28 -21.64
CA PRO A 9 14.01 -5.60 -20.69
C PRO A 9 13.92 -6.30 -19.31
N TRP A 10 14.11 -7.61 -19.27
CA TRP A 10 14.15 -8.35 -17.99
C TRP A 10 15.39 -8.05 -17.15
N LEU A 11 16.54 -7.74 -17.76
CA LEU A 11 17.76 -7.30 -17.04
C LEU A 11 17.60 -5.89 -16.46
N VAL A 12 16.88 -5.01 -17.16
CA VAL A 12 16.58 -3.66 -16.67
C VAL A 12 15.62 -3.75 -15.47
N ALA A 13 14.60 -4.61 -15.56
CA ALA A 13 13.66 -4.84 -14.45
C ALA A 13 14.35 -5.45 -13.21
N LEU A 14 15.30 -6.37 -13.40
CA LEU A 14 16.12 -6.92 -12.31
C LEU A 14 16.98 -5.85 -11.64
N ALA A 15 17.59 -4.96 -12.42
CA ALA A 15 18.43 -3.89 -11.89
C ALA A 15 17.63 -2.80 -11.13
N GLN A 16 16.34 -2.70 -11.39
CA GLN A 16 15.44 -1.76 -10.72
C GLN A 16 14.89 -2.27 -9.37
N SER A 17 15.08 -3.56 -9.05
CA SER A 17 14.63 -4.11 -7.78
C SER A 17 15.78 -4.16 -6.76
N PRO A 18 15.78 -3.28 -5.73
CA PRO A 18 16.90 -3.16 -4.79
C PRO A 18 17.18 -4.46 -4.01
N LEU A 19 16.15 -5.25 -3.75
CA LEU A 19 16.29 -6.54 -3.06
C LEU A 19 16.97 -7.61 -3.92
N LEU A 20 16.67 -7.67 -5.22
CA LEU A 20 17.31 -8.62 -6.14
C LEU A 20 18.78 -8.24 -6.38
N VAL A 21 19.08 -6.95 -6.46
CA VAL A 21 20.47 -6.47 -6.54
C VAL A 21 21.22 -6.81 -5.27
N ALA A 22 20.64 -6.57 -4.10
CA ALA A 22 21.24 -6.92 -2.80
C ALA A 22 21.48 -8.43 -2.66
N ALA A 23 20.52 -9.27 -3.10
CA ALA A 23 20.67 -10.72 -3.12
C ALA A 23 21.83 -11.15 -4.03
N GLY A 24 21.91 -10.60 -5.23
CA GLY A 24 23.01 -10.88 -6.19
C GLY A 24 24.38 -10.52 -5.62
N LEU A 25 24.50 -9.34 -4.99
CA LEU A 25 25.74 -8.92 -4.35
C LEU A 25 26.11 -9.82 -3.14
N ALA A 26 25.14 -10.24 -2.35
CA ALA A 26 25.36 -11.15 -1.23
C ALA A 26 25.84 -12.54 -1.69
N ILE A 27 25.24 -13.08 -2.76
CA ILE A 27 25.68 -14.35 -3.39
C ILE A 27 27.10 -14.22 -3.92
N LEU A 28 27.40 -13.13 -4.63
CA LEU A 28 28.74 -12.86 -5.15
C LEU A 28 29.78 -12.77 -4.03
N CYS A 29 29.45 -12.05 -2.95
CA CYS A 29 30.31 -11.92 -1.79
C CYS A 29 30.59 -13.27 -1.12
N ALA A 30 29.58 -14.11 -0.94
CA ALA A 30 29.72 -15.45 -0.38
C ALA A 30 30.55 -16.36 -1.30
N PHE A 31 30.36 -16.26 -2.61
CA PHE A 31 31.13 -17.01 -3.61
C PHE A 31 32.62 -16.60 -3.64
N VAL A 32 32.91 -15.29 -3.70
CA VAL A 32 34.25 -14.74 -3.64
C VAL A 32 34.93 -15.14 -2.30
N GLY A 33 34.17 -15.10 -1.20
CA GLY A 33 34.65 -15.56 0.11
C GLY A 33 35.10 -17.02 0.12
N THR A 34 34.41 -17.90 -0.63
CA THR A 34 34.84 -19.32 -0.75
C THR A 34 36.13 -19.48 -1.58
N LEU A 35 36.31 -18.68 -2.61
CA LEU A 35 37.54 -18.70 -3.43
C LEU A 35 38.72 -18.13 -2.64
N VAL A 36 38.54 -16.99 -1.98
CA VAL A 36 39.58 -16.33 -1.17
C VAL A 36 40.00 -17.16 0.03
N ALA A 37 39.09 -17.97 0.59
CA ALA A 37 39.40 -18.87 1.73
C ALA A 37 40.49 -19.91 1.41
N ARG A 38 40.77 -20.19 0.13
CA ARG A 38 41.85 -21.12 -0.27
C ARG A 38 43.24 -20.55 -0.05
N GLY A 39 43.41 -19.23 -0.18
CA GLY A 39 44.73 -18.58 0.04
C GLY A 39 44.78 -17.78 1.35
N LEU A 40 43.66 -17.17 1.76
CA LEU A 40 43.55 -16.31 2.94
C LEU A 40 42.33 -16.73 3.81
N PRO A 41 42.48 -17.79 4.63
CA PRO A 41 41.34 -18.45 5.29
C PRO A 41 40.55 -17.56 6.24
N ARG A 42 41.20 -16.56 6.88
CA ARG A 42 40.51 -15.61 7.77
C ARG A 42 39.62 -14.64 7.00
N ILE A 43 40.11 -14.06 5.94
CA ILE A 43 39.39 -13.10 5.09
C ILE A 43 38.25 -13.80 4.35
N GLY A 44 38.50 -14.97 3.78
CA GLY A 44 37.47 -15.75 3.08
C GLY A 44 36.32 -16.16 4.01
N ARG A 45 36.60 -16.47 5.28
CA ARG A 45 35.58 -16.80 6.28
C ARG A 45 34.69 -15.58 6.60
N VAL A 46 35.27 -14.40 6.77
CA VAL A 46 34.56 -13.15 7.06
C VAL A 46 33.65 -12.78 5.89
N LEU A 47 34.18 -12.81 4.66
CA LEU A 47 33.40 -12.53 3.44
C LEU A 47 32.22 -13.50 3.27
N ARG A 48 32.46 -14.80 3.50
CA ARG A 48 31.40 -15.81 3.40
C ARG A 48 30.31 -15.63 4.46
N LEU A 49 30.72 -15.36 5.70
CA LEU A 49 29.78 -15.07 6.80
C LEU A 49 28.96 -13.80 6.51
N GLY A 50 29.60 -12.73 6.04
CA GLY A 50 28.92 -11.49 5.67
C GLY A 50 27.92 -11.70 4.53
N GLY A 51 28.29 -12.42 3.47
CA GLY A 51 27.41 -12.77 2.36
C GLY A 51 26.20 -13.60 2.80
N ASN A 52 26.42 -14.61 3.66
CA ASN A 52 25.33 -15.43 4.17
C ASN A 52 24.38 -14.65 5.09
N LEU A 53 24.90 -13.78 5.96
CA LEU A 53 24.08 -12.90 6.80
C LEU A 53 23.25 -11.92 5.95
N ALA A 54 23.84 -11.36 4.91
CA ALA A 54 23.13 -10.50 3.97
C ALA A 54 22.00 -11.26 3.24
N LEU A 55 22.23 -12.51 2.84
CA LEU A 55 21.18 -13.35 2.23
C LEU A 55 20.03 -13.63 3.20
N VAL A 56 20.35 -13.95 4.45
CA VAL A 56 19.32 -14.16 5.49
C VAL A 56 18.53 -12.88 5.71
N ALA A 57 19.19 -11.72 5.75
CA ALA A 57 18.50 -10.43 5.88
C ALA A 57 17.58 -10.13 4.68
N VAL A 58 18.06 -10.36 3.45
CA VAL A 58 17.23 -10.19 2.24
C VAL A 58 16.04 -11.14 2.25
N LEU A 59 16.25 -12.40 2.63
CA LEU A 59 15.16 -13.38 2.73
C LEU A 59 14.13 -12.97 3.78
N GLY A 60 14.58 -12.50 4.95
CA GLY A 60 13.73 -11.99 6.01
C GLY A 60 12.90 -10.77 5.57
N LEU A 61 13.54 -9.82 4.87
CA LEU A 61 12.84 -8.67 4.30
C LEU A 61 11.81 -9.07 3.23
N THR A 62 12.17 -10.03 2.37
CA THR A 62 11.24 -10.54 1.35
C THR A 62 10.06 -11.27 1.99
N ALA A 63 10.31 -12.10 3.00
CA ALA A 63 9.24 -12.78 3.74
C ALA A 63 8.33 -11.78 4.46
N LEU A 64 8.90 -10.74 5.04
CA LEU A 64 8.15 -9.65 5.66
C LEU A 64 7.29 -8.89 4.64
N GLN A 65 7.83 -8.61 3.44
CA GLN A 65 7.05 -8.00 2.36
C GLN A 65 5.88 -8.87 1.91
N VAL A 66 6.10 -10.18 1.74
CA VAL A 66 5.03 -11.12 1.37
C VAL A 66 3.99 -11.23 2.50
N ALA A 67 4.43 -11.28 3.76
CA ALA A 67 3.51 -11.32 4.90
C ALA A 67 2.62 -10.06 4.98
N ARG A 68 3.15 -8.89 4.57
CA ARG A 68 2.40 -7.63 4.50
C ARG A 68 1.34 -7.63 3.42
N LEU A 69 1.59 -8.25 2.26
CA LEU A 69 0.60 -8.38 1.20
C LEU A 69 -0.65 -9.16 1.65
N GLY A 70 -0.49 -10.04 2.64
CA GLY A 70 -1.58 -10.83 3.22
C GLY A 70 -2.15 -10.27 4.54
N ASN A 71 -1.59 -9.19 5.10
CA ASN A 71 -1.97 -8.72 6.44
C ASN A 71 -1.81 -7.20 6.57
N PRO A 72 -2.86 -6.42 6.26
CA PRO A 72 -2.82 -4.95 6.31
C PRO A 72 -2.39 -4.37 7.67
N SER A 73 -2.69 -5.09 8.76
CA SER A 73 -2.33 -4.68 10.13
C SER A 73 -0.82 -4.64 10.38
N LEU A 74 -0.02 -5.42 9.64
CA LEU A 74 1.44 -5.42 9.75
C LEU A 74 2.08 -4.19 9.10
N GLU A 75 1.41 -3.60 8.13
CA GLU A 75 1.86 -2.39 7.44
C GLU A 75 1.78 -1.17 8.36
N LEU A 76 0.77 -1.11 9.20
CA LEU A 76 0.57 -0.06 10.21
C LEU A 76 1.48 -0.21 11.44
N ALA A 77 1.89 -1.45 11.76
CA ALA A 77 2.78 -1.71 12.89
C ALA A 77 4.26 -1.35 12.64
N LEU A 78 4.67 -1.18 11.37
CA LEU A 78 6.06 -0.95 10.98
C LEU A 78 6.15 0.14 9.89
N PRO A 79 5.82 1.40 10.19
CA PRO A 79 5.95 2.50 9.25
C PRO A 79 7.43 2.71 8.87
N GLY A 80 7.69 2.96 7.59
CA GLY A 80 9.00 3.38 7.11
C GLY A 80 9.88 2.32 6.45
N LEU A 81 9.42 1.09 6.26
CA LEU A 81 10.19 0.04 5.56
C LEU A 81 9.78 -0.11 4.07
N GLY A 82 9.56 1.03 3.38
CA GLY A 82 9.59 1.06 1.91
C GLY A 82 8.28 0.86 1.19
N LEU A 83 7.19 1.45 1.66
CA LEU A 83 5.93 1.52 0.93
C LEU A 83 5.52 2.96 0.66
N PRO A 84 4.73 3.19 -0.40
CA PRO A 84 4.30 4.51 -0.80
C PRO A 84 3.52 5.13 0.34
N THR A 85 4.18 6.00 0.97
CA THR A 85 3.66 6.72 2.11
C THR A 85 2.78 7.84 1.60
N GLN A 86 1.70 8.05 2.27
CA GLN A 86 0.99 9.31 2.21
C GLN A 86 1.91 10.38 2.79
N SER A 87 2.02 11.49 2.10
CA SER A 87 2.72 12.67 2.60
C SER A 87 1.77 13.87 2.60
N VAL A 88 2.00 14.80 3.50
CA VAL A 88 1.26 16.07 3.54
C VAL A 88 2.23 17.18 3.16
N THR A 89 1.88 17.93 2.13
CA THR A 89 2.72 19.04 1.65
C THR A 89 1.83 20.20 1.22
N GLY A 90 2.04 21.38 1.80
CA GLY A 90 1.33 22.61 1.40
C GLY A 90 -0.19 22.54 1.54
N GLY A 91 -0.72 21.74 2.50
CA GLY A 91 -2.16 21.56 2.69
C GLY A 91 -2.79 20.52 1.78
N GLU A 92 -2.00 19.72 1.05
CA GLU A 92 -2.42 18.63 0.18
C GLU A 92 -1.91 17.30 0.75
N THR A 93 -2.75 16.26 0.66
CA THR A 93 -2.29 14.88 0.89
C THR A 93 -1.90 14.25 -0.43
N ARG A 94 -0.68 13.74 -0.53
CA ARG A 94 -0.12 13.08 -1.72
C ARG A 94 0.05 11.60 -1.46
N VAL A 95 -0.36 10.79 -2.41
CA VAL A 95 -0.32 9.33 -2.36
C VAL A 95 0.38 8.81 -3.60
N ALA A 96 1.52 8.14 -3.43
CA ALA A 96 2.26 7.60 -4.56
C ALA A 96 1.53 6.41 -5.21
N LEU A 97 1.72 6.25 -6.53
CA LEU A 97 1.22 5.09 -7.26
C LEU A 97 1.91 3.82 -6.74
N SER A 98 1.12 2.84 -6.33
CA SER A 98 1.62 1.55 -5.88
C SER A 98 2.09 0.67 -7.05
N PRO A 99 2.96 -0.32 -6.82
CA PRO A 99 3.46 -1.21 -7.88
C PRO A 99 2.36 -2.00 -8.60
N ASP A 100 1.20 -2.18 -7.99
CA ASP A 100 0.01 -2.82 -8.57
C ASP A 100 -0.78 -1.89 -9.51
N GLY A 101 -0.32 -0.64 -9.69
CA GLY A 101 -0.96 0.35 -10.54
C GLY A 101 -2.15 1.07 -9.90
N HIS A 102 -2.33 0.94 -8.59
CA HIS A 102 -3.43 1.57 -7.86
C HIS A 102 -2.93 2.57 -6.81
N TYR A 103 -3.83 3.48 -6.41
CA TYR A 103 -3.61 4.37 -5.29
C TYR A 103 -4.28 3.81 -4.03
N TRP A 104 -3.48 3.63 -2.99
CA TRP A 104 -3.93 3.11 -1.71
C TRP A 104 -3.79 4.16 -0.62
N ILE A 105 -4.84 4.35 0.15
CA ILE A 105 -4.89 5.28 1.27
C ILE A 105 -5.00 4.50 2.56
N GLU A 106 -4.12 4.80 3.51
CA GLU A 106 -4.24 4.36 4.89
C GLU A 106 -5.01 5.41 5.67
N ALA A 107 -6.16 5.05 6.22
CA ALA A 107 -7.05 5.97 6.91
C ALA A 107 -7.52 5.38 8.24
N LEU A 108 -7.80 6.27 9.18
CA LEU A 108 -8.50 5.92 10.40
C LEU A 108 -10.01 6.05 10.16
N VAL A 109 -10.73 4.97 10.36
CA VAL A 109 -12.19 4.90 10.32
C VAL A 109 -12.68 4.74 11.76
N ASN A 110 -13.34 5.75 12.29
CA ASN A 110 -13.75 5.80 13.70
C ASN A 110 -12.58 5.46 14.67
N GLY A 111 -11.35 5.90 14.31
CA GLY A 111 -10.13 5.63 15.08
C GLY A 111 -9.47 4.28 14.80
N GLN A 112 -10.05 3.41 13.97
CA GLN A 112 -9.48 2.13 13.58
C GLN A 112 -8.76 2.25 12.23
N PRO A 113 -7.52 1.72 12.11
CA PRO A 113 -6.75 1.84 10.88
C PRO A 113 -7.26 0.87 9.81
N HIS A 114 -7.47 1.41 8.61
CA HIS A 114 -7.91 0.66 7.43
C HIS A 114 -7.22 1.14 6.16
N ARG A 115 -7.05 0.23 5.22
CA ARG A 115 -6.51 0.53 3.90
C ARG A 115 -7.63 0.58 2.88
N PHE A 116 -7.59 1.59 2.01
CA PHE A 116 -8.59 1.83 0.98
C PHE A 116 -7.96 1.90 -0.40
N LEU A 117 -8.56 1.22 -1.35
CA LEU A 117 -8.34 1.44 -2.77
C LEU A 117 -9.11 2.71 -3.20
N VAL A 118 -8.44 3.64 -3.85
CA VAL A 118 -9.11 4.78 -4.48
C VAL A 118 -9.65 4.37 -5.84
N ASP A 119 -10.97 4.39 -6.00
CA ASP A 119 -11.64 3.96 -7.23
C ASP A 119 -12.64 5.01 -7.72
N THR A 120 -12.27 5.74 -8.77
CA THR A 120 -13.15 6.72 -9.42
C THR A 120 -14.31 6.09 -10.17
N GLY A 121 -14.28 4.78 -10.42
CA GLY A 121 -15.37 4.01 -11.01
C GLY A 121 -16.44 3.60 -9.99
N ALA A 122 -16.13 3.65 -8.70
CA ALA A 122 -17.08 3.36 -7.63
C ALA A 122 -17.89 4.62 -7.28
N THR A 123 -19.20 4.54 -7.32
CA THR A 123 -20.09 5.65 -6.92
C THR A 123 -20.08 5.87 -5.41
N LEU A 124 -20.06 4.78 -4.63
CA LEU A 124 -20.10 4.81 -3.18
C LEU A 124 -18.83 4.17 -2.60
N THR A 125 -18.40 4.68 -1.47
CA THR A 125 -17.39 4.05 -0.63
C THR A 125 -17.93 2.72 -0.13
N ALA A 126 -17.11 1.67 -0.20
CA ALA A 126 -17.50 0.33 0.17
C ALA A 126 -16.56 -0.25 1.23
N LEU A 127 -17.13 -0.89 2.23
CA LEU A 127 -16.43 -1.61 3.29
C LEU A 127 -16.76 -3.09 3.21
N SER A 128 -15.79 -3.95 3.48
CA SER A 128 -16.08 -5.35 3.76
C SER A 128 -16.82 -5.48 5.09
N GLU A 129 -17.60 -6.55 5.25
CA GLU A 129 -18.34 -6.81 6.50
C GLU A 129 -17.39 -6.90 7.71
N GLU A 130 -16.22 -7.50 7.54
CA GLU A 130 -15.21 -7.64 8.58
C GLU A 130 -14.71 -6.27 9.08
N TYR A 131 -14.36 -5.36 8.15
CA TYR A 131 -13.85 -4.04 8.50
C TYR A 131 -14.94 -3.12 9.04
N ALA A 132 -16.18 -3.24 8.56
CA ALA A 132 -17.30 -2.51 9.10
C ALA A 132 -17.54 -2.90 10.57
N ALA A 133 -17.55 -4.21 10.88
CA ALA A 133 -17.70 -4.70 12.24
C ALA A 133 -16.54 -4.27 13.15
N ALA A 134 -15.30 -4.35 12.67
CA ALA A 134 -14.11 -3.92 13.42
C ALA A 134 -14.13 -2.43 13.77
N SER A 135 -14.77 -1.59 12.94
CA SER A 135 -14.91 -0.13 13.14
C SER A 135 -16.21 0.29 13.82
N GLY A 136 -17.00 -0.67 14.28
CA GLY A 136 -18.31 -0.39 14.93
C GLY A 136 -19.34 0.21 13.98
N ILE A 137 -19.20 -0.05 12.67
CA ILE A 137 -20.15 0.45 11.67
C ILE A 137 -21.23 -0.60 11.46
N GLU A 138 -22.43 -0.24 11.86
CA GLU A 138 -23.62 -1.09 11.71
C GLU A 138 -24.43 -0.66 10.48
N PRO A 139 -25.16 -1.58 9.86
CA PRO A 139 -26.16 -1.24 8.86
C PRO A 139 -27.19 -0.26 9.41
N THR A 140 -27.54 0.73 8.60
CA THR A 140 -28.54 1.74 8.99
C THR A 140 -29.91 1.07 9.21
N ALA A 141 -30.39 1.12 10.42
CA ALA A 141 -31.66 0.50 10.79
C ALA A 141 -32.83 0.99 9.93
N GLY A 142 -33.68 0.07 9.50
CA GLY A 142 -34.86 0.38 8.70
C GLY A 142 -34.62 0.66 7.22
N ARG A 143 -33.37 0.60 6.75
CA ARG A 143 -33.06 0.68 5.31
C ARG A 143 -32.99 -0.72 4.72
N MET A 144 -33.62 -0.90 3.55
CA MET A 144 -33.54 -2.16 2.80
C MET A 144 -32.14 -2.31 2.16
N PRO A 145 -31.63 -3.54 2.05
CA PRO A 145 -30.42 -3.80 1.29
C PRO A 145 -30.52 -3.28 -0.13
N ILE A 146 -29.45 -2.69 -0.62
CA ILE A 146 -29.34 -2.24 -2.01
C ILE A 146 -28.64 -3.30 -2.86
N ARG A 147 -28.77 -3.20 -4.16
CA ARG A 147 -28.07 -4.04 -5.11
C ARG A 147 -26.83 -3.32 -5.62
N LEU A 148 -25.65 -3.73 -5.10
CA LEU A 148 -24.38 -3.21 -5.55
C LEU A 148 -23.97 -3.92 -6.85
N ARG A 149 -23.60 -3.15 -7.87
CA ARG A 149 -23.00 -3.68 -9.10
C ARG A 149 -21.50 -3.54 -9.02
N THR A 150 -20.79 -4.65 -9.18
CA THR A 150 -19.33 -4.72 -9.23
C THR A 150 -18.88 -5.36 -10.54
N ALA A 151 -17.58 -5.33 -10.83
CA ALA A 151 -17.00 -6.04 -11.97
C ALA A 151 -17.30 -7.56 -11.93
N ASN A 152 -17.44 -8.14 -10.73
CA ASN A 152 -17.73 -9.56 -10.52
C ASN A 152 -19.23 -9.90 -10.50
N GLY A 153 -20.09 -8.93 -10.80
CA GLY A 153 -21.54 -9.12 -10.82
C GLY A 153 -22.29 -8.23 -9.83
N ALA A 154 -23.55 -8.57 -9.58
CA ALA A 154 -24.40 -7.85 -8.64
C ALA A 154 -24.54 -8.62 -7.34
N MET A 155 -24.36 -7.94 -6.21
CA MET A 155 -24.48 -8.50 -4.87
C MET A 155 -25.38 -7.64 -3.98
N PRO A 156 -26.01 -8.19 -2.95
CA PRO A 156 -26.69 -7.38 -1.95
C PRO A 156 -25.65 -6.66 -1.08
N ALA A 157 -25.94 -5.42 -0.72
CA ALA A 157 -25.12 -4.62 0.17
C ALA A 157 -26.02 -3.82 1.12
N GLN A 158 -25.54 -3.54 2.31
CA GLN A 158 -26.26 -2.77 3.30
C GLN A 158 -25.69 -1.34 3.36
N LEU A 159 -26.54 -0.36 3.62
CA LEU A 159 -26.11 1.02 3.80
C LEU A 159 -25.66 1.23 5.23
N GLY A 160 -24.56 1.96 5.41
CA GLY A 160 -24.02 2.37 6.69
C GLY A 160 -23.46 3.79 6.59
N SER A 161 -22.88 4.30 7.68
CA SER A 161 -22.21 5.59 7.71
C SER A 161 -20.94 5.51 8.55
N ILE A 162 -19.86 6.10 8.04
CA ILE A 162 -18.64 6.34 8.81
C ILE A 162 -18.78 7.69 9.50
N GLU A 163 -18.69 7.73 10.83
CA GLU A 163 -18.74 8.99 11.57
C GLU A 163 -17.54 9.87 11.27
N THR A 164 -16.34 9.27 11.29
CA THR A 164 -15.09 10.00 11.01
C THR A 164 -14.14 9.11 10.19
N LEU A 165 -13.74 9.63 9.04
CA LEU A 165 -12.64 9.11 8.22
C LEU A 165 -11.54 10.16 8.20
N SER A 166 -10.31 9.80 8.59
CA SER A 166 -9.18 10.73 8.62
C SER A 166 -7.89 10.11 8.10
N PHE A 167 -7.14 10.89 7.35
CA PHE A 167 -5.80 10.53 6.86
C PHE A 167 -5.07 11.80 6.37
N GLY A 168 -3.76 11.84 6.55
CA GLY A 168 -2.99 13.04 6.21
C GLY A 168 -3.62 14.29 6.83
N ASN A 169 -3.93 15.27 6.01
CA ASN A 169 -4.65 16.49 6.40
C ASN A 169 -6.14 16.49 6.02
N VAL A 170 -6.69 15.33 5.68
CA VAL A 170 -8.09 15.16 5.27
C VAL A 170 -8.90 14.57 6.43
N ILE A 171 -10.04 15.22 6.75
CA ILE A 171 -11.07 14.64 7.63
C ILE A 171 -12.42 14.72 6.89
N ALA A 172 -13.09 13.58 6.78
CA ALA A 172 -14.47 13.50 6.32
C ALA A 172 -15.35 12.99 7.45
N ARG A 173 -16.52 13.61 7.61
CA ARG A 173 -17.52 13.24 8.61
C ARG A 173 -18.79 12.77 7.93
N ASP A 174 -19.51 11.87 8.58
CA ASP A 174 -20.81 11.37 8.13
C ASP A 174 -20.74 10.91 6.64
N LEU A 175 -19.79 10.01 6.37
CA LEU A 175 -19.61 9.47 5.02
C LEU A 175 -20.51 8.25 4.85
N ASP A 176 -21.49 8.35 3.93
CA ASP A 176 -22.29 7.21 3.54
C ASP A 176 -21.44 6.12 2.91
N VAL A 177 -21.65 4.88 3.32
CA VAL A 177 -20.92 3.72 2.82
C VAL A 177 -21.87 2.57 2.53
N VAL A 178 -21.40 1.64 1.71
CA VAL A 178 -22.02 0.34 1.55
C VAL A 178 -21.18 -0.73 2.24
N ILE A 179 -21.83 -1.60 2.99
CA ILE A 179 -21.24 -2.77 3.61
C ILE A 179 -21.61 -3.95 2.73
N ALA A 180 -20.61 -4.59 2.13
CA ALA A 180 -20.84 -5.63 1.15
C ALA A 180 -20.03 -6.89 1.46
N PRO A 181 -20.64 -8.09 1.36
CA PRO A 181 -19.90 -9.33 1.38
C PRO A 181 -19.04 -9.47 0.11
N GLY A 182 -18.00 -10.31 0.15
CA GLY A 182 -17.24 -10.66 -1.06
C GLY A 182 -16.34 -9.55 -1.61
N LEU A 183 -15.98 -8.56 -0.81
CA LEU A 183 -14.94 -7.59 -1.14
C LEU A 183 -13.53 -8.11 -0.83
N ASP A 184 -13.41 -9.38 -0.41
CA ASP A 184 -12.14 -10.07 -0.11
C ASP A 184 -11.17 -9.24 0.75
N GLY A 185 -11.71 -8.49 1.71
CA GLY A 185 -10.94 -7.61 2.58
C GLY A 185 -10.49 -6.30 1.94
N ILE A 186 -10.96 -5.96 0.73
CA ILE A 186 -10.64 -4.70 0.06
C ILE A 186 -11.72 -3.67 0.41
N ASN A 187 -11.31 -2.54 0.99
CA ASN A 187 -12.17 -1.37 1.14
C ASN A 187 -11.92 -0.41 -0.02
N VAL A 188 -12.97 0.28 -0.45
CA VAL A 188 -12.92 1.18 -1.61
C VAL A 188 -13.38 2.56 -1.23
N LEU A 189 -12.59 3.60 -1.54
CA LEU A 189 -13.01 5.01 -1.50
C LEU A 189 -13.56 5.41 -2.86
N GLY A 190 -14.87 5.65 -2.90
CA GLY A 190 -15.60 6.00 -4.12
C GLY A 190 -15.76 7.49 -4.35
N MET A 191 -16.50 7.82 -5.41
CA MET A 191 -16.76 9.20 -5.81
C MET A 191 -17.55 10.01 -4.78
N ASN A 192 -18.37 9.37 -3.95
CA ASN A 192 -19.09 10.06 -2.87
C ASN A 192 -18.15 10.68 -1.82
N PHE A 193 -16.95 10.13 -1.65
CA PHE A 193 -15.88 10.72 -0.86
C PHE A 193 -15.10 11.75 -1.68
N LEU A 194 -14.60 11.37 -2.87
CA LEU A 194 -13.72 12.22 -3.68
C LEU A 194 -14.40 13.56 -4.06
N SER A 195 -15.70 13.55 -4.30
CA SER A 195 -16.48 14.75 -4.60
C SER A 195 -16.67 15.71 -3.42
N ARG A 196 -16.39 15.26 -2.19
CA ARG A 196 -16.41 16.12 -0.99
C ARG A 196 -15.10 16.91 -0.80
N LEU A 197 -14.06 16.61 -1.59
CA LEU A 197 -12.81 17.35 -1.56
C LEU A 197 -12.96 18.65 -2.37
N LYS A 198 -12.14 19.65 -2.06
CA LYS A 198 -11.99 20.87 -2.89
C LYS A 198 -11.54 20.51 -4.31
N GLY A 199 -10.72 19.47 -4.41
CA GLY A 199 -10.27 18.91 -5.66
C GLY A 199 -9.37 17.71 -5.43
N TRP A 200 -9.19 16.95 -6.49
CA TRP A 200 -8.19 15.89 -6.56
C TRP A 200 -7.65 15.82 -7.98
N ARG A 201 -6.42 15.36 -8.12
CA ARG A 201 -5.74 15.22 -9.40
C ARG A 201 -4.67 14.15 -9.33
N VAL A 202 -4.25 13.68 -10.48
CA VAL A 202 -3.05 12.84 -10.61
C VAL A 202 -2.00 13.64 -11.33
N GLU A 203 -0.84 13.78 -10.71
CA GLU A 203 0.31 14.47 -11.31
C GLU A 203 1.61 13.74 -10.90
N GLU A 204 2.54 13.60 -11.84
CA GLU A 204 3.86 12.99 -11.62
C GLU A 204 3.80 11.58 -10.98
N GLY A 205 2.74 10.81 -11.21
CA GLY A 205 2.55 9.48 -10.61
C GLY A 205 2.02 9.50 -9.18
N GLU A 206 1.61 10.65 -8.67
CA GLU A 206 0.98 10.80 -7.36
C GLU A 206 -0.49 11.20 -7.51
N LEU A 207 -1.34 10.64 -6.65
CA LEU A 207 -2.68 11.14 -6.41
C LEU A 207 -2.61 12.25 -5.36
N VAL A 208 -3.04 13.44 -5.73
CA VAL A 208 -3.07 14.62 -4.87
C VAL A 208 -4.50 14.91 -4.45
N LEU A 209 -4.74 14.97 -3.16
CA LEU A 209 -6.04 15.22 -2.54
C LEU A 209 -6.01 16.57 -1.82
N VAL A 210 -6.96 17.44 -2.15
CA VAL A 210 -7.03 18.82 -1.63
C VAL A 210 -8.30 18.95 -0.81
N PRO A 211 -8.23 18.97 0.52
CA PRO A 211 -9.41 19.20 1.36
C PRO A 211 -9.86 20.67 1.32
N HIS A 212 -11.14 20.94 1.62
CA HIS A 212 -11.62 22.31 1.80
C HIS A 212 -10.99 23.00 3.02
N HIS A 213 -10.77 22.23 4.08
CA HIS A 213 -10.20 22.70 5.34
C HIS A 213 -9.08 21.74 5.73
N PRO A 214 -7.84 22.00 5.29
CA PRO A 214 -6.69 21.19 5.68
C PRO A 214 -6.57 21.19 7.20
N GLN A 215 -6.45 20.01 7.80
CA GLN A 215 -6.09 19.92 9.21
C GLN A 215 -4.60 20.26 9.30
N GLY A 216 -4.23 21.17 10.21
CA GLY A 216 -2.85 21.53 10.42
C GLY A 216 -2.03 20.32 10.87
N GLU A 217 -0.79 20.22 10.44
CA GLU A 217 0.23 19.49 11.17
C GLU A 217 0.28 20.16 12.57
N GLU A 218 -0.33 19.55 13.56
CA GLU A 218 0.03 19.86 14.94
C GLU A 218 1.48 19.40 15.13
N ALA A 219 2.36 20.39 15.27
CA ALA A 219 3.77 20.27 15.48
C ALA A 219 4.12 19.54 16.79
#